data_4259cac2b2e6f15ee9481b277ac8a2f5
#
_entry.id   4259cac2b2e6f15ee9481b277ac8a2f5
#
_cell.length_a   1.000
_cell.length_b   1.000
_cell.length_c   1.000
_cell.angle_alpha   90.00
_cell.angle_beta   90.00
_cell.angle_gamma   90.00
#
_symmetry.space_group_name_H-M   'P 1'
#
loop_
_entity.id
_entity.type
_entity.pdbx_description
1 polymer ?
#
loop_
_entity_poly.entity_id
_entity_poly.type
_entity_poly.pdbx_seq_one_letter_code
_entity_poly.pdbx_strand_id
1 'polypeptide(L)'
;FCPGMQKEFNVNILVISGEQTHELADYGKTFPESRIDIVNSADLSAKSLSEKLLSFQGDMLLLIDARSEKIEFKQSAAELYELVAETSDDWSLIYADYEVDAEGQLSEEHLLDHHIGRVRDNTDYGKAWVINLEKLSEVLPLADSTNQHFLYEIRLRLSEVGELVHIANRYAGAPYRINKAVGEQNVFDYLLASKESQLELEQIVSDHLKRIGAYLAPGEHYSRVPYAQKQYDLVASVIIPVNNRPGFIGAAIESILAQTIQNIEVIVVVNGGENDPTIAAVQEYMPGGGKYDADKPAVQLIVLDINNIGLCLNAGLKRAKGKYYVQLDSDDQLIEDAVEKVTKVYESDDTIAMVIGSYEVWEKDSDSGEIKRMDSIPVVTHPEWTEENGRNNLLRINGAGAPRSFYIEAARDIGFLDMNTSAYARNYGEDYDFVSRMSEHHRIGRVWDPIYKVIRHGGGTDHNIDRATVDRNDNAKDEMRREAIYRRQIIIEVANG
;
A
#
# COMPACT_ATOMS: atom_id res chain seq x y z
N PHE A 1 -44.98 8.38 0.19
CA PHE A 1 -44.74 9.75 -0.30
C PHE A 1 -45.76 10.67 0.41
N CYS A 2 -45.32 11.43 1.41
CA CYS A 2 -46.04 12.59 1.91
C CYS A 2 -45.63 13.80 1.08
N PRO A 3 -46.55 14.55 0.48
CA PRO A 3 -46.24 15.81 -0.16
C PRO A 3 -46.21 16.87 0.97
N GLY A 4 -45.02 17.31 1.33
CA GLY A 4 -44.94 18.35 2.33
C GLY A 4 -43.50 18.64 2.75
N MET A 5 -42.98 19.75 2.31
CA MET A 5 -41.69 20.39 2.53
C MET A 5 -40.56 19.81 1.70
N GLN A 6 -40.32 20.37 0.52
CA GLN A 6 -38.95 20.45 -0.02
C GLN A 6 -38.13 21.15 1.07
N LYS A 7 -37.23 20.42 1.70
CA LYS A 7 -36.20 21.00 2.55
C LYS A 7 -35.24 21.69 1.58
N GLU A 8 -35.25 23.00 1.48
CA GLU A 8 -34.27 23.75 0.74
C GLU A 8 -32.91 23.52 1.44
N PHE A 9 -32.05 22.71 0.85
CA PHE A 9 -30.71 22.53 1.35
C PHE A 9 -29.90 23.80 1.09
N ASN A 10 -29.35 24.36 2.15
CA ASN A 10 -28.44 25.51 2.05
C ASN A 10 -27.02 25.02 1.83
N VAL A 11 -26.54 25.09 0.58
CA VAL A 11 -25.19 24.65 0.20
C VAL A 11 -24.21 25.80 0.34
N ASN A 12 -23.15 25.59 1.10
CA ASN A 12 -22.00 26.46 1.15
C ASN A 12 -20.87 25.88 0.27
N ILE A 13 -19.99 26.73 -0.25
CA ILE A 13 -18.87 26.31 -1.07
C ILE A 13 -17.57 26.83 -0.46
N LEU A 14 -16.62 25.94 -0.21
CA LEU A 14 -15.26 26.26 0.16
C LEU A 14 -14.31 25.78 -0.93
N VAL A 15 -13.60 26.70 -1.57
CA VAL A 15 -12.59 26.39 -2.58
C VAL A 15 -11.21 26.53 -1.96
N ILE A 16 -10.41 25.46 -1.98
CA ILE A 16 -8.99 25.50 -1.62
C ILE A 16 -8.20 25.70 -2.93
N SER A 17 -7.60 26.87 -3.10
CA SER A 17 -6.79 27.21 -4.26
C SER A 17 -5.30 27.01 -3.99
N GLY A 18 -4.50 26.85 -5.06
CA GLY A 18 -3.04 26.85 -5.01
C GLY A 18 -2.44 28.25 -5.14
N GLU A 19 -1.11 28.36 -5.10
CA GLU A 19 -0.37 29.61 -5.29
C GLU A 19 -0.54 30.21 -6.70
N GLN A 20 -0.70 29.37 -7.72
CA GLN A 20 -1.05 29.82 -9.06
C GLN A 20 -2.58 29.89 -9.13
N THR A 21 -3.12 31.12 -9.17
CA THR A 21 -4.53 31.37 -9.44
C THR A 21 -4.87 30.88 -10.85
N HIS A 22 -5.24 29.64 -10.97
CA HIS A 22 -5.98 29.17 -12.13
C HIS A 22 -7.31 29.92 -12.15
N GLU A 23 -7.79 30.33 -13.33
CA GLU A 23 -9.12 30.90 -13.48
C GLU A 23 -10.13 29.98 -12.80
N LEU A 24 -10.64 30.39 -11.64
CA LEU A 24 -11.65 29.62 -10.93
C LEU A 24 -12.91 29.60 -11.78
N ALA A 25 -13.53 28.45 -11.89
CA ALA A 25 -14.81 28.34 -12.56
C ALA A 25 -15.88 29.18 -11.83
N ASP A 26 -16.87 29.66 -12.57
CA ASP A 26 -18.01 30.37 -12.01
C ASP A 26 -18.96 29.36 -11.33
N TYR A 27 -18.64 28.98 -10.11
CA TYR A 27 -19.45 28.02 -9.34
C TYR A 27 -20.86 28.53 -9.04
N GLY A 28 -21.06 29.84 -8.99
CA GLY A 28 -22.38 30.45 -8.79
C GLY A 28 -23.38 30.14 -9.88
N LYS A 29 -22.95 29.76 -11.09
CA LYS A 29 -23.88 29.33 -12.13
C LYS A 29 -24.51 27.98 -11.87
N THR A 30 -23.74 27.05 -11.31
CA THR A 30 -24.22 25.68 -11.00
C THR A 30 -24.88 25.63 -9.63
N PHE A 31 -24.38 26.43 -8.68
CA PHE A 31 -24.88 26.49 -7.30
C PHE A 31 -25.36 27.91 -6.99
N PRO A 32 -26.53 28.31 -7.49
CA PRO A 32 -27.09 29.64 -7.23
C PRO A 32 -27.39 29.81 -5.73
N GLU A 33 -27.29 31.04 -5.24
CA GLU A 33 -27.53 31.41 -3.84
C GLU A 33 -26.56 30.83 -2.79
N SER A 34 -25.53 30.07 -3.22
CA SER A 34 -24.53 29.54 -2.32
C SER A 34 -23.56 30.60 -1.83
N ARG A 35 -23.17 30.53 -0.57
CA ARG A 35 -22.03 31.30 -0.06
C ARG A 35 -20.75 30.65 -0.58
N ILE A 36 -19.91 31.39 -1.31
CA ILE A 36 -18.65 30.92 -1.87
C ILE A 36 -17.51 31.60 -1.14
N ASP A 37 -16.68 30.80 -0.48
CA ASP A 37 -15.46 31.26 0.18
C ASP A 37 -14.23 30.58 -0.48
N ILE A 38 -13.18 31.36 -0.74
CA ILE A 38 -11.94 30.87 -1.36
C ILE A 38 -10.81 31.09 -0.37
N VAL A 39 -9.99 30.05 -0.17
CA VAL A 39 -8.81 30.09 0.68
C VAL A 39 -7.59 29.59 -0.09
N ASN A 40 -6.45 30.24 0.13
CA ASN A 40 -5.20 29.77 -0.46
C ASN A 40 -4.58 28.70 0.44
N SER A 41 -4.16 27.58 -0.14
CA SER A 41 -3.56 26.46 0.60
C SER A 41 -2.29 26.87 1.36
N ALA A 42 -1.52 27.83 0.86
CA ALA A 42 -0.32 28.34 1.53
C ALA A 42 -0.62 29.07 2.86
N ASP A 43 -1.83 29.59 3.03
CA ASP A 43 -2.26 30.34 4.22
C ASP A 43 -2.99 29.45 5.24
N LEU A 44 -3.17 28.15 4.93
CA LEU A 44 -3.92 27.25 5.79
C LEU A 44 -3.04 26.66 6.90
N SER A 45 -3.66 26.55 8.07
CA SER A 45 -3.23 25.72 9.18
C SER A 45 -4.42 24.90 9.68
N ALA A 46 -4.20 23.85 10.46
CA ALA A 46 -5.27 23.07 11.06
C ALA A 46 -6.28 23.95 11.82
N LYS A 47 -5.76 24.92 12.56
CA LYS A 47 -6.56 25.88 13.32
C LYS A 47 -7.38 26.80 12.41
N SER A 48 -6.73 27.47 11.43
CA SER A 48 -7.43 28.42 10.54
C SER A 48 -8.47 27.72 9.67
N LEU A 49 -8.18 26.51 9.20
CA LEU A 49 -9.13 25.71 8.43
C LEU A 49 -10.30 25.24 9.31
N SER A 50 -10.04 24.77 10.53
CA SER A 50 -11.10 24.37 11.47
C SER A 50 -12.02 25.54 11.83
N GLU A 51 -11.46 26.72 12.14
CA GLU A 51 -12.24 27.94 12.39
C GLU A 51 -13.10 28.31 11.17
N LYS A 52 -12.54 28.18 9.97
CA LYS A 52 -13.23 28.46 8.72
C LYS A 52 -14.37 27.48 8.49
N LEU A 53 -14.13 26.18 8.64
CA LEU A 53 -15.14 25.12 8.48
C LEU A 53 -16.29 25.28 9.48
N LEU A 54 -16.00 25.62 10.74
CA LEU A 54 -17.00 25.87 11.78
C LEU A 54 -17.80 27.19 11.54
N SER A 55 -17.33 28.07 10.67
CA SER A 55 -18.05 29.34 10.36
C SER A 55 -19.21 29.14 9.38
N PHE A 56 -19.31 28.00 8.72
CA PHE A 56 -20.41 27.73 7.81
C PHE A 56 -21.68 27.34 8.57
N GLN A 57 -22.81 27.76 8.04
CA GLN A 57 -24.14 27.49 8.58
C GLN A 57 -24.99 26.81 7.51
N GLY A 58 -25.86 25.91 7.87
CA GLY A 58 -26.71 25.16 6.95
C GLY A 58 -26.52 23.67 7.05
N ASP A 59 -26.92 22.94 6.02
CA ASP A 59 -26.93 21.47 6.04
C ASP A 59 -25.66 20.87 5.37
N MET A 60 -25.14 21.53 4.30
CA MET A 60 -24.11 20.97 3.44
C MET A 60 -22.98 21.98 3.13
N LEU A 61 -21.78 21.45 2.94
CA LEU A 61 -20.61 22.15 2.43
C LEU A 61 -20.07 21.42 1.20
N LEU A 62 -20.01 22.09 0.06
CA LEU A 62 -19.24 21.62 -1.08
C LEU A 62 -17.78 22.09 -0.93
N LEU A 63 -16.88 21.18 -0.61
CA LEU A 63 -15.46 21.45 -0.52
C LEU A 63 -14.80 21.07 -1.84
N ILE A 64 -14.06 22.01 -2.44
CA ILE A 64 -13.43 21.85 -3.76
C ILE A 64 -11.92 21.99 -3.59
N ASP A 65 -11.17 20.96 -3.97
CA ASP A 65 -9.71 20.97 -4.02
C ASP A 65 -9.23 21.44 -5.41
N ALA A 66 -9.08 22.75 -5.58
CA ALA A 66 -8.63 23.38 -6.80
C ALA A 66 -7.14 23.81 -6.74
N ARG A 67 -6.32 23.09 -5.94
CA ARG A 67 -4.89 23.45 -5.74
C ARG A 67 -4.06 23.27 -7.00
N SER A 68 -4.37 22.27 -7.81
CA SER A 68 -3.56 21.90 -9.00
C SER A 68 -4.34 21.98 -10.30
N GLU A 69 -5.68 21.80 -10.26
CA GLU A 69 -6.51 21.70 -11.45
C GLU A 69 -7.72 22.63 -11.38
N LYS A 70 -8.19 23.06 -12.55
CA LYS A 70 -9.48 23.74 -12.68
C LYS A 70 -10.59 22.69 -12.65
N ILE A 71 -11.63 22.95 -11.85
CA ILE A 71 -12.78 22.03 -11.67
C ILE A 71 -14.01 22.71 -12.26
N GLU A 72 -14.70 22.03 -13.15
CA GLU A 72 -15.91 22.50 -13.83
C GLU A 72 -17.07 21.55 -13.58
N PHE A 73 -18.16 22.04 -13.00
CA PHE A 73 -19.36 21.24 -12.73
C PHE A 73 -20.33 21.26 -13.91
N LYS A 74 -21.00 20.13 -14.12
CA LYS A 74 -22.18 20.07 -15.00
C LYS A 74 -23.36 20.78 -14.34
N GLN A 75 -24.26 21.31 -15.16
CA GLN A 75 -25.37 22.14 -14.69
C GLN A 75 -26.27 21.42 -13.67
N SER A 76 -26.49 20.12 -13.80
CA SER A 76 -27.32 19.32 -12.89
C SER A 76 -26.57 18.75 -11.69
N ALA A 77 -25.32 19.15 -11.46
CA ALA A 77 -24.52 18.62 -10.34
C ALA A 77 -25.14 18.97 -8.98
N ALA A 78 -25.66 20.18 -8.83
CA ALA A 78 -26.31 20.61 -7.59
C ALA A 78 -27.50 19.70 -7.26
N GLU A 79 -28.44 19.52 -8.20
CA GLU A 79 -29.62 18.67 -8.05
C GLU A 79 -29.22 17.21 -7.74
N LEU A 80 -28.17 16.67 -8.40
CA LEU A 80 -27.67 15.33 -8.12
C LEU A 80 -27.22 15.19 -6.66
N TYR A 81 -26.37 16.09 -6.19
CA TYR A 81 -25.85 16.04 -4.82
C TYR A 81 -26.95 16.21 -3.77
N GLU A 82 -27.90 17.11 -3.99
CA GLU A 82 -29.06 17.31 -3.11
C GLU A 82 -29.89 16.03 -3.00
N LEU A 83 -30.26 15.41 -4.12
CA LEU A 83 -31.05 14.18 -4.14
C LEU A 83 -30.33 13.02 -3.48
N VAL A 84 -29.01 12.88 -3.67
CA VAL A 84 -28.21 11.84 -3.01
C VAL A 84 -28.21 12.09 -1.50
N ALA A 85 -28.00 13.33 -1.05
CA ALA A 85 -28.02 13.68 0.36
C ALA A 85 -29.40 13.43 1.01
N GLU A 86 -30.50 13.67 0.29
CA GLU A 86 -31.87 13.41 0.77
C GLU A 86 -32.20 11.92 0.85
N THR A 87 -31.61 11.10 0.00
CA THR A 87 -31.92 9.67 -0.11
C THR A 87 -30.94 8.74 0.60
N SER A 88 -29.83 9.28 1.10
CA SER A 88 -28.82 8.53 1.85
C SER A 88 -29.05 8.69 3.35
N ASP A 89 -29.06 7.59 4.07
CA ASP A 89 -29.15 7.57 5.53
C ASP A 89 -27.74 7.78 6.13
N ASP A 90 -27.65 8.55 7.22
CA ASP A 90 -26.43 8.73 8.06
C ASP A 90 -25.15 9.08 7.29
N TRP A 91 -25.25 9.77 6.17
CA TRP A 91 -24.09 10.17 5.37
C TRP A 91 -23.30 11.31 6.04
N SER A 92 -21.97 11.24 5.90
CA SER A 92 -21.03 12.28 6.36
C SER A 92 -20.32 13.01 5.21
N LEU A 93 -20.06 12.28 4.12
CA LEU A 93 -19.37 12.78 2.93
C LEU A 93 -19.93 12.10 1.69
N ILE A 94 -20.17 12.87 0.62
CA ILE A 94 -20.51 12.37 -0.71
C ILE A 94 -19.39 12.73 -1.66
N TYR A 95 -18.87 11.75 -2.41
CA TYR A 95 -17.88 11.93 -3.45
C TYR A 95 -18.33 11.23 -4.75
N ALA A 96 -17.75 11.59 -5.86
CA ALA A 96 -18.21 11.12 -7.16
C ALA A 96 -17.05 10.81 -8.10
N ASP A 97 -17.28 9.87 -9.03
CA ASP A 97 -16.48 9.73 -10.24
C ASP A 97 -16.44 11.06 -11.01
N TYR A 98 -15.38 11.28 -11.79
CA TYR A 98 -15.19 12.53 -12.50
C TYR A 98 -14.60 12.32 -13.91
N GLU A 99 -14.72 13.34 -14.74
CA GLU A 99 -14.08 13.37 -16.05
C GLU A 99 -12.73 14.09 -15.97
N VAL A 100 -11.75 13.62 -16.72
CA VAL A 100 -10.46 14.29 -16.94
C VAL A 100 -10.40 14.79 -18.37
N ASP A 101 -10.17 16.09 -18.53
CA ASP A 101 -9.85 16.71 -19.83
C ASP A 101 -8.32 16.94 -19.89
N ALA A 102 -7.66 16.14 -20.71
CA ALA A 102 -6.25 16.27 -21.01
C ALA A 102 -6.10 16.83 -22.44
N GLU A 103 -5.98 18.16 -22.57
CA GLU A 103 -5.83 18.85 -23.86
C GLU A 103 -6.93 18.54 -24.88
N GLY A 104 -8.18 18.41 -24.41
CA GLY A 104 -9.36 18.09 -25.26
C GLY A 104 -9.62 16.60 -25.43
N GLN A 105 -8.81 15.74 -24.81
CA GLN A 105 -9.07 14.31 -24.73
C GLN A 105 -9.75 13.98 -23.40
N LEU A 106 -11.01 13.57 -23.45
CA LEU A 106 -11.81 13.21 -22.29
C LEU A 106 -11.60 11.74 -21.91
N SER A 107 -11.37 11.50 -20.64
CA SER A 107 -11.43 10.17 -20.00
C SER A 107 -12.29 10.22 -18.75
N GLU A 108 -12.82 9.08 -18.34
CA GLU A 108 -13.57 8.94 -17.08
C GLU A 108 -12.66 8.32 -16.02
N GLU A 109 -12.65 8.89 -14.82
CA GLU A 109 -11.99 8.33 -13.64
C GLU A 109 -13.05 7.72 -12.74
N HIS A 110 -12.95 6.40 -12.55
CA HIS A 110 -13.84 5.63 -11.68
C HIS A 110 -13.17 5.42 -10.33
N LEU A 111 -13.84 5.87 -9.29
CA LEU A 111 -13.35 5.76 -7.93
C LEU A 111 -13.80 4.45 -7.28
N LEU A 112 -13.15 4.11 -6.18
CA LEU A 112 -13.51 2.92 -5.42
C LEU A 112 -14.49 3.26 -4.29
N ASP A 113 -15.45 2.36 -4.03
CA ASP A 113 -16.38 2.51 -2.91
C ASP A 113 -15.64 2.51 -1.57
N HIS A 114 -16.09 3.35 -0.63
CA HIS A 114 -15.49 3.41 0.70
C HIS A 114 -15.83 2.17 1.55
N HIS A 115 -14.88 1.76 2.36
CA HIS A 115 -15.05 0.85 3.49
C HIS A 115 -13.92 1.08 4.51
N ILE A 116 -14.07 0.58 5.73
CA ILE A 116 -13.13 0.82 6.86
C ILE A 116 -11.66 0.49 6.57
N GLY A 117 -11.37 -0.36 5.59
CA GLY A 117 -9.99 -0.68 5.17
C GLY A 117 -9.35 0.35 4.23
N ARG A 118 -10.10 1.33 3.72
CA ARG A 118 -9.55 2.38 2.82
C ARG A 118 -8.90 3.51 3.60
N VAL A 119 -7.88 3.15 4.37
CA VAL A 119 -7.13 4.09 5.23
C VAL A 119 -5.89 4.66 4.56
N ARG A 120 -5.56 4.29 3.32
CA ARG A 120 -4.40 4.82 2.60
C ARG A 120 -4.53 6.31 2.35
N ASP A 121 -3.41 7.03 2.46
CA ASP A 121 -3.32 8.46 2.19
C ASP A 121 -3.48 8.80 0.70
N ASN A 122 -3.09 7.89 -0.19
CA ASN A 122 -3.14 8.07 -1.65
C ASN A 122 -4.41 7.52 -2.31
N THR A 123 -5.43 7.13 -1.55
CA THR A 123 -6.72 6.73 -2.14
C THR A 123 -7.42 7.96 -2.72
N ASP A 124 -7.81 7.85 -3.99
CA ASP A 124 -8.52 8.92 -4.68
C ASP A 124 -10.01 8.95 -4.26
N TYR A 125 -10.46 10.10 -3.79
CA TYR A 125 -11.86 10.42 -3.48
C TYR A 125 -12.37 11.59 -4.32
N GLY A 126 -11.67 11.89 -5.43
CA GLY A 126 -11.99 13.02 -6.27
C GLY A 126 -11.58 14.38 -5.67
N LYS A 127 -12.01 15.43 -6.35
CA LYS A 127 -11.63 16.82 -6.04
C LYS A 127 -12.77 17.67 -5.50
N ALA A 128 -13.96 17.10 -5.41
CA ALA A 128 -15.15 17.80 -4.94
C ALA A 128 -15.94 16.89 -3.99
N TRP A 129 -16.11 17.33 -2.75
CA TRP A 129 -16.77 16.60 -1.69
C TRP A 129 -17.95 17.38 -1.17
N VAL A 130 -19.12 16.77 -1.12
CA VAL A 130 -20.24 17.32 -0.35
C VAL A 130 -20.18 16.75 1.05
N ILE A 131 -20.08 17.61 2.05
CA ILE A 131 -19.89 17.26 3.45
C ILE A 131 -21.11 17.67 4.24
N ASN A 132 -21.61 16.79 5.08
CA ASN A 132 -22.65 17.08 6.06
C ASN A 132 -22.07 17.97 7.18
N LEU A 133 -22.61 19.19 7.34
CA LEU A 133 -22.07 20.16 8.29
C LEU A 133 -22.30 19.76 9.75
N GLU A 134 -23.36 19.04 10.07
CA GLU A 134 -23.58 18.49 11.41
C GLU A 134 -22.47 17.49 11.74
N LYS A 135 -22.25 16.49 10.88
CA LYS A 135 -21.17 15.48 11.04
C LYS A 135 -19.77 16.11 11.05
N LEU A 136 -19.54 17.12 10.22
CA LEU A 136 -18.27 17.86 10.22
C LEU A 136 -18.02 18.54 11.57
N SER A 137 -19.03 19.11 12.18
CA SER A 137 -18.90 19.77 13.48
C SER A 137 -18.52 18.81 14.62
N GLU A 138 -18.91 17.52 14.51
CA GLU A 138 -18.56 16.47 15.49
C GLU A 138 -17.06 16.12 15.47
N VAL A 139 -16.42 16.28 14.30
CA VAL A 139 -15.03 15.84 14.08
C VAL A 139 -14.00 16.97 14.13
N LEU A 140 -14.43 18.22 14.24
CA LEU A 140 -13.56 19.38 14.39
C LEU A 140 -13.27 19.69 15.87
N PRO A 141 -12.13 20.33 16.21
CA PRO A 141 -11.08 20.81 15.31
C PRO A 141 -10.17 19.70 14.82
N LEU A 142 -9.45 19.96 13.71
CA LEU A 142 -8.36 19.11 13.23
C LEU A 142 -7.19 19.10 14.22
N ALA A 143 -6.33 18.11 14.13
CA ALA A 143 -5.16 18.02 14.99
C ALA A 143 -4.15 19.16 14.71
N ASP A 144 -3.60 19.77 15.73
CA ASP A 144 -2.60 20.84 15.58
C ASP A 144 -1.32 20.38 14.84
N SER A 145 -1.08 19.08 14.80
CA SER A 145 0.03 18.45 14.08
C SER A 145 -0.18 18.36 12.56
N THR A 146 -1.39 18.59 12.07
CA THR A 146 -1.71 18.50 10.64
C THR A 146 -1.41 19.83 9.95
N ASN A 147 -0.47 19.82 9.00
CA ASN A 147 0.01 21.03 8.32
C ASN A 147 -0.32 21.06 6.82
N GLN A 148 -0.37 19.91 6.16
CA GLN A 148 -0.55 19.82 4.70
C GLN A 148 -1.66 18.84 4.30
N HIS A 149 -1.89 17.80 5.10
CA HIS A 149 -2.76 16.67 4.76
C HIS A 149 -4.17 16.78 5.36
N PHE A 150 -4.73 17.99 5.39
CA PHE A 150 -6.05 18.28 5.98
C PHE A 150 -7.17 17.42 5.39
N LEU A 151 -7.19 17.23 4.07
CA LEU A 151 -8.24 16.46 3.41
C LEU A 151 -8.17 14.98 3.81
N TYR A 152 -6.97 14.43 3.98
CA TYR A 152 -6.80 13.08 4.47
C TYR A 152 -7.35 12.92 5.90
N GLU A 153 -7.03 13.84 6.80
CA GLU A 153 -7.56 13.83 8.16
C GLU A 153 -9.09 14.00 8.19
N ILE A 154 -9.64 14.97 7.45
CA ILE A 154 -11.08 15.21 7.35
C ILE A 154 -11.81 13.95 6.87
N ARG A 155 -11.32 13.31 5.80
CA ARG A 155 -11.92 12.11 5.24
C ARG A 155 -11.96 10.96 6.26
N LEU A 156 -10.85 10.68 6.93
CA LEU A 156 -10.80 9.62 7.94
C LEU A 156 -11.73 9.91 9.11
N ARG A 157 -11.76 11.14 9.61
CA ARG A 157 -12.65 11.52 10.71
C ARG A 157 -14.13 11.45 10.33
N LEU A 158 -14.48 11.86 9.11
CA LEU A 158 -15.86 11.76 8.62
C LEU A 158 -16.31 10.30 8.48
N SER A 159 -15.39 9.39 8.10
CA SER A 159 -15.69 7.96 8.04
C SER A 159 -15.94 7.30 9.41
N GLU A 160 -15.64 7.99 10.51
CA GLU A 160 -15.88 7.53 11.87
C GLU A 160 -17.27 7.87 12.38
N VAL A 161 -17.94 8.86 11.77
CA VAL A 161 -19.23 9.41 12.26
C VAL A 161 -20.38 9.26 11.28
N GLY A 162 -20.14 8.76 10.07
CA GLY A 162 -21.18 8.53 9.08
C GLY A 162 -20.65 7.84 7.81
N GLU A 163 -21.56 7.54 6.90
CA GLU A 163 -21.20 6.89 5.63
C GLU A 163 -20.52 7.86 4.66
N LEU A 164 -19.51 7.38 3.94
CA LEU A 164 -18.92 8.04 2.78
C LEU A 164 -19.59 7.48 1.52
N VAL A 165 -20.54 8.22 0.97
CA VAL A 165 -21.38 7.81 -0.16
C VAL A 165 -20.67 8.09 -1.47
N HIS A 166 -20.56 7.08 -2.34
CA HIS A 166 -19.96 7.17 -3.65
C HIS A 166 -21.03 7.29 -4.75
N ILE A 167 -20.92 8.31 -5.57
CA ILE A 167 -21.72 8.45 -6.80
C ILE A 167 -20.91 7.86 -7.95
N ALA A 168 -21.13 6.58 -8.25
CA ALA A 168 -20.47 5.87 -9.32
C ALA A 168 -21.07 6.21 -10.68
N ASN A 169 -20.22 6.38 -11.68
CA ASN A 169 -20.62 6.71 -13.03
C ASN A 169 -20.49 5.49 -13.98
N ARG A 170 -21.53 5.26 -14.79
CA ARG A 170 -21.51 4.21 -15.82
C ARG A 170 -21.67 4.73 -17.25
N TYR A 171 -22.23 5.93 -17.42
CA TYR A 171 -22.67 6.42 -18.74
C TYR A 171 -22.47 7.93 -18.88
N ALA A 172 -21.24 8.41 -18.82
CA ALA A 172 -20.91 9.84 -18.85
C ALA A 172 -21.68 10.67 -17.80
N GLY A 173 -21.98 10.08 -16.64
CA GLY A 173 -22.80 10.68 -15.58
C GLY A 173 -21.99 11.41 -14.51
N ALA A 174 -20.67 11.55 -14.65
CA ALA A 174 -19.84 12.27 -13.71
C ALA A 174 -20.33 13.72 -13.53
N PRO A 175 -20.46 14.21 -12.28
CA PRO A 175 -21.03 15.56 -12.04
C PRO A 175 -20.05 16.69 -12.33
N TYR A 176 -18.75 16.42 -12.43
CA TYR A 176 -17.75 17.43 -12.72
C TYR A 176 -16.59 16.90 -13.55
N ARG A 177 -15.77 17.82 -14.03
CA ARG A 177 -14.59 17.60 -14.84
C ARG A 177 -13.41 18.33 -14.23
N ILE A 178 -12.23 17.75 -14.35
CA ILE A 178 -10.96 18.40 -14.07
C ILE A 178 -10.16 18.61 -15.36
N ASN A 179 -9.50 19.76 -15.47
CA ASN A 179 -8.58 20.04 -16.57
C ASN A 179 -7.16 19.74 -16.08
N LYS A 180 -6.56 18.67 -16.58
CA LYS A 180 -5.24 18.21 -16.18
C LYS A 180 -4.19 18.55 -17.23
N ALA A 181 -3.11 19.20 -16.83
CA ALA A 181 -1.92 19.30 -17.68
C ALA A 181 -1.27 17.91 -17.81
N VAL A 182 -0.83 17.54 -19.02
CA VAL A 182 -0.14 16.27 -19.25
C VAL A 182 1.19 16.28 -18.50
N GLY A 183 1.32 15.42 -17.50
CA GLY A 183 2.54 15.19 -16.74
C GLY A 183 2.73 13.68 -16.53
N GLU A 184 3.96 13.19 -16.68
CA GLU A 184 4.31 11.82 -16.35
C GLU A 184 4.28 11.63 -14.83
N GLN A 185 3.48 10.68 -14.32
CA GLN A 185 3.57 10.22 -12.93
C GLN A 185 4.77 9.28 -12.80
N ASN A 186 5.70 9.61 -11.91
CA ASN A 186 6.83 8.74 -11.60
C ASN A 186 6.47 7.80 -10.45
N VAL A 187 6.66 6.50 -10.65
CA VAL A 187 6.44 5.45 -9.62
C VAL A 187 7.23 5.73 -8.33
N PHE A 188 8.26 6.57 -8.39
CA PHE A 188 9.09 6.96 -7.24
C PHE A 188 8.68 8.25 -6.53
N ASP A 189 7.59 8.91 -6.95
CA ASP A 189 7.16 10.16 -6.32
C ASP A 189 6.91 9.98 -4.81
N TYR A 190 6.49 8.79 -4.37
CA TYR A 190 6.37 8.48 -2.94
C TYR A 190 7.72 8.44 -2.20
N LEU A 191 8.82 8.08 -2.88
CA LEU A 191 10.18 8.09 -2.30
C LEU A 191 10.74 9.52 -2.20
N LEU A 192 10.18 10.47 -2.94
CA LEU A 192 10.58 11.87 -2.95
C LEU A 192 9.78 12.71 -1.94
N ALA A 193 8.73 12.15 -1.34
CA ALA A 193 7.96 12.81 -0.30
C ALA A 193 8.86 13.13 0.90
N SER A 194 8.74 14.35 1.45
CA SER A 194 9.57 14.76 2.58
C SER A 194 9.32 13.88 3.81
N LYS A 195 10.33 13.72 4.65
CA LYS A 195 10.20 12.98 5.91
C LYS A 195 9.12 13.56 6.80
N GLU A 196 9.00 14.88 6.82
CA GLU A 196 7.99 15.61 7.59
C GLU A 196 6.57 15.23 7.12
N SER A 197 6.34 15.20 5.79
CA SER A 197 5.08 14.78 5.19
C SER A 197 4.73 13.33 5.56
N GLN A 198 5.71 12.41 5.49
CA GLN A 198 5.50 11.02 5.86
C GLN A 198 5.13 10.85 7.35
N LEU A 199 5.78 11.60 8.25
CA LEU A 199 5.48 11.56 9.68
C LEU A 199 4.09 12.13 10.00
N GLU A 200 3.66 13.19 9.29
CA GLU A 200 2.32 13.75 9.44
C GLU A 200 1.25 12.72 9.01
N LEU A 201 1.42 12.10 7.85
CA LEU A 201 0.51 11.06 7.36
C LEU A 201 0.44 9.85 8.30
N GLU A 202 1.59 9.42 8.84
CA GLU A 202 1.67 8.36 9.84
C GLU A 202 0.93 8.72 11.12
N GLN A 203 1.05 9.96 11.59
CA GLN A 203 0.34 10.44 12.77
C GLN A 203 -1.17 10.44 12.55
N ILE A 204 -1.65 10.94 11.40
CA ILE A 204 -3.06 10.98 11.04
C ILE A 204 -3.68 9.58 11.07
N VAL A 205 -3.05 8.61 10.39
CA VAL A 205 -3.58 7.24 10.37
C VAL A 205 -3.50 6.59 11.74
N SER A 206 -2.46 6.85 12.53
CA SER A 206 -2.32 6.31 13.89
C SER A 206 -3.42 6.81 14.80
N ASP A 207 -3.76 8.09 14.72
CA ASP A 207 -4.84 8.67 15.51
C ASP A 207 -6.22 8.16 15.07
N HIS A 208 -6.42 7.96 13.76
CA HIS A 208 -7.60 7.28 13.25
C HIS A 208 -7.73 5.86 13.82
N LEU A 209 -6.67 5.05 13.74
CA LEU A 209 -6.66 3.68 14.26
C LEU A 209 -6.94 3.63 15.77
N LYS A 210 -6.47 4.61 16.55
CA LYS A 210 -6.81 4.74 17.98
C LYS A 210 -8.30 4.97 18.18
N ARG A 211 -8.90 5.89 17.42
CA ARG A 211 -10.33 6.22 17.54
C ARG A 211 -11.22 5.05 17.15
N ILE A 212 -10.86 4.29 16.13
CA ILE A 212 -11.64 3.09 15.72
C ILE A 212 -11.27 1.81 16.48
N GLY A 213 -10.38 1.89 17.49
CA GLY A 213 -10.00 0.74 18.31
C GLY A 213 -9.14 -0.32 17.61
N ALA A 214 -8.33 0.07 16.62
CA ALA A 214 -7.47 -0.83 15.83
C ALA A 214 -5.97 -0.51 15.93
N TYR A 215 -5.57 0.38 16.84
CA TYR A 215 -4.18 0.76 17.06
C TYR A 215 -3.49 -0.22 18.00
N LEU A 216 -2.46 -0.87 17.52
CA LEU A 216 -1.61 -1.73 18.34
C LEU A 216 -0.41 -0.91 18.85
N ALA A 217 -0.41 -0.55 20.13
CA ALA A 217 0.61 0.31 20.71
C ALA A 217 2.00 -0.33 20.66
N PRO A 218 3.07 0.46 20.48
CA PRO A 218 4.45 -0.02 20.52
C PRO A 218 4.74 -0.78 21.80
N GLY A 219 5.41 -1.94 21.69
CA GLY A 219 5.77 -2.79 22.84
C GLY A 219 4.62 -3.63 23.40
N GLU A 220 3.40 -3.43 22.96
CA GLU A 220 2.23 -4.20 23.41
C GLU A 220 1.84 -5.31 22.41
N HIS A 221 1.15 -6.33 22.90
CA HIS A 221 0.64 -7.46 22.12
C HIS A 221 1.70 -8.27 21.36
N TYR A 222 2.99 -8.16 21.72
CA TYR A 222 4.03 -9.00 21.14
C TYR A 222 4.16 -10.32 21.89
N SER A 223 4.08 -11.40 21.14
CA SER A 223 4.34 -12.75 21.62
C SER A 223 5.78 -13.15 21.37
N ARG A 224 6.41 -13.82 22.33
CA ARG A 224 7.69 -14.46 22.09
C ARG A 224 7.55 -15.55 21.04
N VAL A 225 8.56 -15.68 20.20
CA VAL A 225 8.65 -16.75 19.22
C VAL A 225 8.99 -18.06 19.94
N PRO A 226 8.05 -19.03 20.07
CA PRO A 226 8.24 -20.20 20.95
C PRO A 226 9.37 -21.12 20.48
N TYR A 227 9.74 -21.06 19.22
CA TYR A 227 10.80 -21.87 18.59
C TYR A 227 12.12 -21.10 18.40
N ALA A 228 12.26 -19.89 18.95
CA ALA A 228 13.50 -19.09 18.82
C ALA A 228 14.74 -19.85 19.33
N GLN A 229 14.61 -20.63 20.40
CA GLN A 229 15.67 -21.44 21.00
C GLN A 229 15.80 -22.86 20.42
N LYS A 230 14.92 -23.24 19.48
CA LYS A 230 15.00 -24.56 18.84
C LYS A 230 16.22 -24.61 17.90
N GLN A 231 16.92 -25.74 17.92
CA GLN A 231 18.03 -25.98 17.01
C GLN A 231 17.54 -26.54 15.68
N TYR A 232 18.15 -26.08 14.62
CA TYR A 232 17.88 -26.49 13.24
C TYR A 232 19.19 -26.90 12.58
N ASP A 233 19.12 -27.84 11.64
CA ASP A 233 20.27 -28.29 10.89
C ASP A 233 20.81 -27.19 9.94
N LEU A 234 19.91 -26.34 9.46
CA LEU A 234 20.23 -25.22 8.57
C LEU A 234 19.77 -23.89 9.16
N VAL A 235 20.53 -22.84 8.93
CA VAL A 235 20.22 -21.47 9.37
C VAL A 235 19.04 -20.93 8.57
N ALA A 236 19.07 -21.07 7.25
CA ALA A 236 18.01 -20.54 6.39
C ALA A 236 17.74 -21.43 5.17
N SER A 237 16.51 -21.33 4.66
CA SER A 237 16.12 -21.79 3.34
C SER A 237 15.81 -20.56 2.49
N VAL A 238 16.59 -20.35 1.42
CA VAL A 238 16.33 -19.27 0.46
C VAL A 238 15.40 -19.83 -0.64
N ILE A 239 14.23 -19.22 -0.79
CA ILE A 239 13.21 -19.69 -1.73
C ILE A 239 13.09 -18.72 -2.90
N ILE A 240 13.19 -19.25 -4.13
CA ILE A 240 13.13 -18.51 -5.38
C ILE A 240 11.93 -19.02 -6.19
N PRO A 241 10.80 -18.28 -6.25
CA PRO A 241 9.74 -18.56 -7.21
C PRO A 241 10.16 -18.08 -8.59
N VAL A 242 9.90 -18.87 -9.65
CA VAL A 242 10.32 -18.49 -11.00
C VAL A 242 9.42 -19.06 -12.09
N ASN A 243 9.17 -18.26 -13.12
CA ASN A 243 8.45 -18.63 -14.33
C ASN A 243 9.20 -18.15 -15.56
N ASN A 244 9.68 -19.09 -16.39
CA ASN A 244 10.30 -18.82 -17.69
C ASN A 244 11.41 -17.74 -17.68
N ARG A 245 12.41 -17.90 -16.78
CA ARG A 245 13.53 -16.96 -16.63
C ARG A 245 14.91 -17.65 -16.63
N PRO A 246 15.25 -18.44 -17.66
CA PRO A 246 16.52 -19.18 -17.70
C PRO A 246 17.77 -18.28 -17.71
N GLY A 247 17.65 -17.05 -18.22
CA GLY A 247 18.76 -16.09 -18.31
C GLY A 247 19.03 -15.29 -17.03
N PHE A 248 18.21 -15.43 -15.99
CA PHE A 248 18.36 -14.69 -14.73
C PHE A 248 18.65 -15.61 -13.54
N ILE A 249 18.00 -16.75 -13.47
CA ILE A 249 18.03 -17.65 -12.31
C ILE A 249 19.44 -18.04 -11.87
N GLY A 250 20.38 -18.13 -12.81
CA GLY A 250 21.78 -18.45 -12.50
C GLY A 250 22.42 -17.42 -11.58
N ALA A 251 22.27 -16.13 -11.86
CA ALA A 251 22.83 -15.05 -11.04
C ALA A 251 22.18 -15.00 -9.65
N ALA A 252 20.88 -15.25 -9.55
CA ALA A 252 20.18 -15.36 -8.27
C ALA A 252 20.75 -16.51 -7.43
N ILE A 253 20.90 -17.71 -7.99
CA ILE A 253 21.48 -18.87 -7.29
C ILE A 253 22.92 -18.55 -6.86
N GLU A 254 23.76 -18.03 -7.74
CA GLU A 254 25.16 -17.71 -7.46
C GLU A 254 25.30 -16.72 -6.31
N SER A 255 24.40 -15.74 -6.19
CA SER A 255 24.38 -14.79 -5.07
C SER A 255 24.10 -15.46 -3.71
N ILE A 256 23.35 -16.57 -3.70
CA ILE A 256 23.12 -17.37 -2.49
C ILE A 256 24.31 -18.27 -2.18
N LEU A 257 24.92 -18.89 -3.20
CA LEU A 257 26.13 -19.72 -3.03
C LEU A 257 27.34 -18.91 -2.54
N ALA A 258 27.32 -17.59 -2.73
CA ALA A 258 28.35 -16.66 -2.25
C ALA A 258 28.10 -16.12 -0.84
N GLN A 259 27.03 -16.48 -0.15
CA GLN A 259 26.73 -15.97 1.19
C GLN A 259 27.84 -16.30 2.20
N THR A 260 28.06 -15.41 3.18
CA THR A 260 29.03 -15.63 4.26
C THR A 260 28.62 -16.81 5.15
N ILE A 261 27.33 -17.05 5.33
CA ILE A 261 26.78 -18.23 5.99
C ILE A 261 26.50 -19.30 4.95
N GLN A 262 27.26 -20.42 5.00
CA GLN A 262 27.14 -21.54 4.08
C GLN A 262 26.15 -22.64 4.54
N ASN A 263 25.76 -22.64 5.82
CA ASN A 263 24.80 -23.60 6.40
C ASN A 263 23.35 -23.21 6.06
N ILE A 264 23.05 -23.13 4.76
CA ILE A 264 21.76 -22.75 4.18
C ILE A 264 21.43 -23.69 3.01
N GLU A 265 20.23 -23.60 2.47
CA GLU A 265 19.82 -24.30 1.25
C GLU A 265 19.12 -23.35 0.29
N VAL A 266 19.11 -23.70 -0.99
CA VAL A 266 18.40 -23.00 -2.06
C VAL A 266 17.24 -23.86 -2.53
N ILE A 267 16.04 -23.34 -2.56
CA ILE A 267 14.86 -24.02 -3.08
C ILE A 267 14.28 -23.20 -4.22
N VAL A 268 14.49 -23.65 -5.44
CA VAL A 268 13.91 -23.02 -6.63
C VAL A 268 12.60 -23.68 -6.96
N VAL A 269 11.54 -22.88 -7.06
CA VAL A 269 10.19 -23.33 -7.39
C VAL A 269 9.82 -22.81 -8.78
N VAL A 270 9.97 -23.66 -9.78
CA VAL A 270 9.60 -23.37 -11.17
C VAL A 270 8.12 -23.66 -11.36
N ASN A 271 7.34 -22.65 -11.78
CA ASN A 271 5.88 -22.76 -11.91
C ASN A 271 5.38 -22.64 -13.37
N GLY A 272 6.27 -22.83 -14.33
CA GLY A 272 5.97 -22.89 -15.77
C GLY A 272 5.74 -24.31 -16.31
N GLY A 273 5.67 -25.31 -15.41
CA GLY A 273 5.51 -26.72 -15.78
C GLY A 273 6.81 -27.39 -16.24
N GLU A 274 6.72 -28.65 -16.64
CA GLU A 274 7.88 -29.50 -16.98
C GLU A 274 8.66 -29.01 -18.21
N ASN A 275 8.07 -28.15 -19.04
CA ASN A 275 8.71 -27.62 -20.24
C ASN A 275 9.36 -26.24 -20.01
N ASP A 276 9.35 -25.72 -18.80
CA ASP A 276 9.98 -24.43 -18.50
C ASP A 276 11.51 -24.54 -18.66
N PRO A 277 12.12 -23.72 -19.55
CA PRO A 277 13.55 -23.77 -19.80
C PRO A 277 14.42 -23.40 -18.58
N THR A 278 13.82 -22.78 -17.55
CA THR A 278 14.49 -22.46 -16.29
C THR A 278 14.96 -23.73 -15.57
N ILE A 279 14.25 -24.86 -15.75
CA ILE A 279 14.59 -26.15 -15.16
C ILE A 279 16.04 -26.55 -15.50
N ALA A 280 16.40 -26.51 -16.78
CA ALA A 280 17.72 -26.86 -17.22
C ALA A 280 18.80 -25.95 -16.62
N ALA A 281 18.54 -24.64 -16.52
CA ALA A 281 19.46 -23.69 -15.90
C ALA A 281 19.66 -23.95 -14.39
N VAL A 282 18.61 -24.37 -13.65
CA VAL A 282 18.73 -24.77 -12.23
C VAL A 282 19.52 -26.07 -12.06
N GLN A 283 19.30 -27.05 -12.95
CA GLN A 283 19.96 -28.35 -12.89
C GLN A 283 21.47 -28.26 -13.04
N GLU A 284 22.02 -27.20 -13.68
CA GLU A 284 23.45 -26.93 -13.72
C GLU A 284 24.10 -26.80 -12.34
N TYR A 285 23.34 -26.41 -11.31
CA TYR A 285 23.81 -26.26 -9.92
C TYR A 285 23.48 -27.47 -9.03
N MET A 286 22.83 -28.48 -9.56
CA MET A 286 22.47 -29.71 -8.86
C MET A 286 23.44 -30.83 -9.12
N PRO A 287 23.46 -31.93 -8.31
CA PRO A 287 24.36 -33.06 -8.56
C PRO A 287 24.27 -33.57 -9.99
N GLY A 288 25.43 -33.57 -10.69
CA GLY A 288 25.54 -33.92 -12.09
C GLY A 288 25.55 -32.75 -13.08
N GLY A 289 25.23 -31.55 -12.64
CA GLY A 289 25.35 -30.34 -13.45
C GLY A 289 26.77 -29.77 -13.52
N GLY A 290 27.01 -28.93 -14.52
CA GLY A 290 28.35 -28.40 -14.79
C GLY A 290 28.87 -27.37 -13.77
N LYS A 291 27.95 -26.76 -12.99
CA LYS A 291 28.25 -25.77 -11.97
C LYS A 291 28.04 -26.30 -10.54
N TYR A 292 27.77 -27.60 -10.40
CA TYR A 292 27.60 -28.22 -9.09
C TYR A 292 28.88 -28.18 -8.26
N ASP A 293 28.76 -27.77 -7.01
CA ASP A 293 29.85 -27.80 -6.03
C ASP A 293 29.34 -28.40 -4.73
N ALA A 294 29.90 -29.51 -4.29
CA ALA A 294 29.48 -30.23 -3.08
C ALA A 294 29.79 -29.48 -1.77
N ASP A 295 30.73 -28.52 -1.83
CA ASP A 295 31.10 -27.67 -0.67
C ASP A 295 30.20 -26.44 -0.52
N LYS A 296 29.26 -26.24 -1.45
CA LYS A 296 28.30 -25.12 -1.46
C LYS A 296 26.92 -25.55 -0.97
N PRO A 297 26.08 -24.59 -0.59
CA PRO A 297 24.66 -24.85 -0.22
C PRO A 297 23.93 -25.69 -1.27
N ALA A 298 23.17 -26.68 -0.81
CA ALA A 298 22.42 -27.57 -1.69
C ALA A 298 21.33 -26.80 -2.46
N VAL A 299 21.26 -27.00 -3.76
CA VAL A 299 20.20 -26.49 -4.63
C VAL A 299 19.16 -27.56 -4.87
N GLN A 300 17.90 -27.24 -4.59
CA GLN A 300 16.75 -28.12 -4.79
C GLN A 300 15.80 -27.49 -5.80
N LEU A 301 15.13 -28.33 -6.58
CA LEU A 301 14.16 -27.93 -7.58
C LEU A 301 12.78 -28.52 -7.24
N ILE A 302 11.76 -27.66 -7.30
CA ILE A 302 10.34 -28.04 -7.29
C ILE A 302 9.76 -27.54 -8.61
N VAL A 303 9.00 -28.41 -9.29
CA VAL A 303 8.29 -28.05 -10.53
C VAL A 303 6.79 -28.08 -10.29
N LEU A 304 6.12 -27.00 -10.64
CA LEU A 304 4.68 -26.83 -10.58
C LEU A 304 4.18 -26.43 -11.97
N ASP A 305 2.97 -26.80 -12.30
CA ASP A 305 2.29 -26.46 -13.56
C ASP A 305 1.18 -25.39 -13.38
N ILE A 306 1.15 -24.79 -12.19
CA ILE A 306 0.22 -23.71 -11.82
C ILE A 306 1.01 -22.45 -11.47
N ASN A 307 0.80 -21.40 -12.25
CA ASN A 307 1.39 -20.09 -11.99
C ASN A 307 0.59 -19.36 -10.90
N ASN A 308 0.95 -19.60 -9.65
CA ASN A 308 0.39 -18.95 -8.47
C ASN A 308 1.51 -18.70 -7.47
N ILE A 309 1.80 -17.43 -7.16
CA ILE A 309 2.95 -17.04 -6.33
C ILE A 309 2.83 -17.62 -4.90
N GLY A 310 1.67 -17.52 -4.27
CA GLY A 310 1.43 -18.06 -2.94
C GLY A 310 1.64 -19.59 -2.90
N LEU A 311 1.17 -20.31 -3.93
CA LEU A 311 1.41 -21.76 -4.04
C LEU A 311 2.90 -22.07 -4.15
N CYS A 312 3.65 -21.30 -4.96
CA CYS A 312 5.10 -21.49 -5.14
C CYS A 312 5.85 -21.30 -3.82
N LEU A 313 5.59 -20.20 -3.13
CA LEU A 313 6.23 -19.89 -1.86
C LEU A 313 5.89 -20.93 -0.78
N ASN A 314 4.62 -21.35 -0.71
CA ASN A 314 4.17 -22.38 0.24
C ASN A 314 4.74 -23.76 -0.08
N ALA A 315 4.91 -24.11 -1.35
CA ALA A 315 5.57 -25.35 -1.75
C ALA A 315 7.04 -25.37 -1.31
N GLY A 316 7.74 -24.26 -1.49
CA GLY A 316 9.09 -24.03 -0.96
C GLY A 316 9.15 -24.16 0.56
N LEU A 317 8.24 -23.45 1.28
CA LEU A 317 8.14 -23.50 2.74
C LEU A 317 7.90 -24.92 3.30
N LYS A 318 7.08 -25.73 2.63
CA LYS A 318 6.88 -27.15 3.03
C LYS A 318 8.12 -28.00 2.90
N ARG A 319 9.00 -27.67 1.97
CA ARG A 319 10.27 -28.40 1.72
C ARG A 319 11.41 -27.90 2.59
N ALA A 320 11.32 -26.66 3.04
CA ALA A 320 12.37 -25.96 3.78
C ALA A 320 12.73 -26.66 5.10
N LYS A 321 14.05 -26.75 5.36
CA LYS A 321 14.68 -27.32 6.56
C LYS A 321 15.37 -26.28 7.42
N GLY A 322 15.54 -25.06 6.90
CA GLY A 322 16.13 -23.94 7.61
C GLY A 322 15.26 -23.43 8.75
N LYS A 323 15.88 -22.69 9.66
CA LYS A 323 15.19 -21.96 10.71
C LYS A 323 14.41 -20.76 10.11
N TYR A 324 15.07 -20.04 9.21
CA TYR A 324 14.56 -18.85 8.59
C TYR A 324 14.23 -19.08 7.10
N TYR A 325 13.13 -18.51 6.68
CA TYR A 325 12.83 -18.29 5.29
C TYR A 325 13.50 -16.99 4.83
N VAL A 326 14.10 -16.99 3.66
CA VAL A 326 14.56 -15.78 2.96
C VAL A 326 13.99 -15.81 1.55
N GLN A 327 13.31 -14.75 1.13
CA GLN A 327 12.80 -14.65 -0.24
C GLN A 327 13.84 -13.98 -1.13
N LEU A 328 14.00 -14.55 -2.33
CA LEU A 328 14.75 -13.93 -3.41
C LEU A 328 13.95 -14.05 -4.70
N ASP A 329 13.75 -12.94 -5.38
CA ASP A 329 13.12 -12.93 -6.69
C ASP A 329 14.12 -13.42 -7.75
N SER A 330 13.63 -14.07 -8.80
CA SER A 330 14.45 -14.84 -9.73
C SER A 330 15.37 -14.01 -10.62
N ASP A 331 15.14 -12.73 -10.70
CA ASP A 331 15.89 -11.72 -11.47
C ASP A 331 16.77 -10.81 -10.60
N ASP A 332 16.73 -11.00 -9.27
CA ASP A 332 17.45 -10.21 -8.28
C ASP A 332 18.62 -10.97 -7.64
N GLN A 333 19.36 -10.33 -6.74
CA GLN A 333 20.50 -10.90 -6.06
C GLN A 333 20.56 -10.50 -4.58
N LEU A 334 20.99 -11.43 -3.71
CA LEU A 334 21.37 -11.11 -2.33
C LEU A 334 22.80 -10.53 -2.29
N ILE A 335 23.04 -9.60 -1.37
CA ILE A 335 24.39 -9.18 -0.99
C ILE A 335 25.03 -10.28 -0.13
N GLU A 336 26.33 -10.47 -0.21
CA GLU A 336 27.05 -11.62 0.36
C GLU A 336 26.84 -11.87 1.86
N ASP A 337 26.55 -10.83 2.66
CA ASP A 337 26.33 -10.91 4.10
C ASP A 337 24.85 -10.79 4.50
N ALA A 338 23.93 -10.93 3.54
CA ALA A 338 22.49 -10.73 3.75
C ALA A 338 21.92 -11.67 4.82
N VAL A 339 22.19 -12.98 4.70
CA VAL A 339 21.67 -13.98 5.65
C VAL A 339 22.29 -13.76 7.06
N GLU A 340 23.56 -13.36 7.13
CA GLU A 340 24.22 -13.05 8.39
C GLU A 340 23.60 -11.85 9.09
N LYS A 341 23.34 -10.76 8.36
CA LYS A 341 22.71 -9.55 8.92
C LYS A 341 21.30 -9.84 9.43
N VAL A 342 20.52 -10.57 8.65
CA VAL A 342 19.17 -10.98 9.03
C VAL A 342 19.18 -11.84 10.29
N THR A 343 20.10 -12.81 10.38
CA THR A 343 20.24 -13.70 11.55
C THR A 343 20.56 -12.92 12.81
N LYS A 344 21.48 -11.93 12.74
CA LYS A 344 21.82 -11.06 13.88
C LYS A 344 20.61 -10.29 14.43
N VAL A 345 19.68 -9.87 13.54
CA VAL A 345 18.46 -9.19 13.98
C VAL A 345 17.54 -10.15 14.74
N TYR A 346 17.36 -11.38 14.28
CA TYR A 346 16.58 -12.38 15.04
C TYR A 346 17.18 -12.72 16.40
N GLU A 347 18.50 -12.73 16.51
CA GLU A 347 19.20 -13.03 17.76
C GLU A 347 19.13 -11.88 18.78
N SER A 348 18.76 -10.68 18.36
CA SER A 348 18.68 -9.51 19.22
C SER A 348 17.43 -9.46 20.11
N ASP A 349 16.32 -10.10 19.69
CA ASP A 349 15.04 -10.04 20.41
C ASP A 349 14.17 -11.26 20.04
N ASP A 350 13.72 -12.01 21.04
CA ASP A 350 12.92 -13.23 20.89
C ASP A 350 11.45 -12.98 20.52
N THR A 351 11.03 -11.73 20.40
CA THR A 351 9.71 -11.35 19.88
C THR A 351 9.71 -11.08 18.37
N ILE A 352 10.89 -10.98 17.74
CA ILE A 352 11.04 -10.76 16.31
C ILE A 352 10.76 -12.06 15.54
N ALA A 353 9.70 -12.09 14.76
CA ALA A 353 9.36 -13.22 13.89
C ALA A 353 9.59 -12.98 12.40
N MET A 354 9.76 -11.72 12.00
CA MET A 354 10.03 -11.30 10.63
C MET A 354 11.08 -10.20 10.60
N VAL A 355 11.89 -10.16 9.54
CA VAL A 355 12.87 -9.09 9.28
C VAL A 355 12.68 -8.54 7.88
N ILE A 356 12.62 -7.22 7.78
CA ILE A 356 12.61 -6.46 6.53
C ILE A 356 13.98 -5.79 6.38
N GLY A 357 14.57 -5.91 5.19
CA GLY A 357 15.85 -5.29 4.86
C GLY A 357 15.72 -4.07 3.95
N SER A 358 16.86 -3.58 3.53
CA SER A 358 17.00 -2.50 2.55
C SER A 358 17.60 -3.02 1.25
N TYR A 359 17.39 -2.32 0.13
CA TYR A 359 17.90 -2.74 -1.16
C TYR A 359 18.50 -1.59 -1.97
N GLU A 360 19.38 -1.95 -2.88
CA GLU A 360 19.91 -1.10 -3.95
C GLU A 360 19.22 -1.39 -5.26
N VAL A 361 19.05 -0.36 -6.10
CA VAL A 361 18.52 -0.51 -7.45
C VAL A 361 19.67 -0.53 -8.44
N TRP A 362 19.71 -1.58 -9.26
CA TRP A 362 20.67 -1.81 -10.31
C TRP A 362 19.97 -1.92 -11.66
N GLU A 363 20.62 -1.59 -12.72
CA GLU A 363 20.10 -1.71 -14.09
C GLU A 363 20.96 -2.69 -14.90
N LYS A 364 20.31 -3.59 -15.61
CA LYS A 364 20.97 -4.48 -16.57
C LYS A 364 20.81 -3.90 -17.97
N ASP A 365 21.93 -3.50 -18.56
CA ASP A 365 21.98 -3.04 -19.94
C ASP A 365 21.56 -4.15 -20.90
N SER A 366 20.60 -3.87 -21.78
CA SER A 366 20.03 -4.87 -22.71
C SER A 366 21.00 -5.34 -23.77
N ASP A 367 21.99 -4.51 -24.16
CA ASP A 367 22.90 -4.79 -25.26
C ASP A 367 24.20 -5.48 -24.78
N SER A 368 24.79 -4.96 -23.71
CA SER A 368 26.02 -5.50 -23.14
C SER A 368 25.80 -6.56 -22.07
N GLY A 369 24.64 -6.60 -21.43
CA GLY A 369 24.36 -7.44 -20.27
C GLY A 369 25.05 -6.98 -18.98
N GLU A 370 25.74 -5.84 -19.01
CA GLU A 370 26.44 -5.27 -17.84
C GLU A 370 25.42 -4.81 -16.81
N ILE A 371 25.68 -5.09 -15.52
CA ILE A 371 24.82 -4.67 -14.41
C ILE A 371 25.52 -3.54 -13.67
N LYS A 372 24.86 -2.36 -13.58
CA LYS A 372 25.38 -1.16 -12.93
C LYS A 372 24.40 -0.66 -11.88
N ARG A 373 24.94 -0.17 -10.75
CA ARG A 373 24.14 0.51 -9.75
C ARG A 373 23.57 1.81 -10.31
N MET A 374 22.30 2.07 -10.03
CA MET A 374 21.64 3.34 -10.37
C MET A 374 21.89 4.36 -9.26
N ASP A 375 23.02 5.11 -9.36
CA ASP A 375 23.44 6.06 -8.32
C ASP A 375 22.45 7.23 -8.12
N SER A 376 21.55 7.47 -9.08
CA SER A 376 20.47 8.44 -8.96
C SER A 376 19.35 8.00 -8.00
N ILE A 377 19.28 6.70 -7.68
CA ILE A 377 18.29 6.15 -6.73
C ILE A 377 19.02 5.85 -5.42
N PRO A 378 18.63 6.47 -4.30
CA PRO A 378 19.21 6.15 -3.00
C PRO A 378 18.91 4.69 -2.61
N VAL A 379 19.62 4.18 -1.60
CA VAL A 379 19.26 2.90 -0.98
C VAL A 379 17.82 3.01 -0.47
N VAL A 380 16.97 2.09 -0.88
CA VAL A 380 15.58 2.03 -0.42
C VAL A 380 15.55 1.33 0.93
N THR A 381 15.32 2.12 1.96
CA THR A 381 15.38 1.65 3.36
C THR A 381 14.02 1.42 3.98
N HIS A 382 12.92 1.63 3.24
CA HIS A 382 11.56 1.57 3.78
C HIS A 382 11.41 2.41 5.06
N PRO A 383 11.64 3.74 4.99
CA PRO A 383 11.67 4.61 6.16
C PRO A 383 10.31 4.72 6.87
N GLU A 384 9.24 4.36 6.18
CA GLU A 384 7.87 4.24 6.71
C GLU A 384 7.69 3.09 7.71
N TRP A 385 8.63 2.14 7.75
CA TRP A 385 8.68 1.05 8.70
C TRP A 385 9.59 1.40 9.87
N THR A 386 9.07 2.11 10.85
CA THR A 386 9.75 2.27 12.13
C THR A 386 9.53 1.04 13.02
N GLU A 387 10.45 0.75 13.92
CA GLU A 387 10.28 -0.35 14.89
C GLU A 387 9.14 -0.06 15.87
N GLU A 388 8.91 1.22 16.17
CA GLU A 388 7.89 1.65 17.12
C GLU A 388 6.47 1.58 16.54
N ASN A 389 6.28 1.98 15.27
CA ASN A 389 4.95 2.17 14.70
C ASN A 389 4.73 1.51 13.33
N GLY A 390 5.73 0.82 12.78
CA GLY A 390 5.66 0.24 11.42
C GLY A 390 4.42 -0.62 11.18
N ARG A 391 3.98 -1.42 12.19
CA ARG A 391 2.79 -2.26 12.07
C ARG A 391 1.48 -1.48 11.94
N ASN A 392 1.38 -0.27 12.49
CA ASN A 392 0.22 0.60 12.32
C ASN A 392 0.32 1.37 11.00
N ASN A 393 1.51 1.90 10.69
CA ASN A 393 1.78 2.59 9.44
C ASN A 393 1.63 1.67 8.21
N LEU A 394 1.82 0.36 8.36
CA LEU A 394 1.57 -0.64 7.31
C LEU A 394 0.15 -0.53 6.73
N LEU A 395 -0.84 -0.15 7.54
CA LEU A 395 -2.21 0.01 7.05
C LEU A 395 -2.37 1.26 6.14
N ARG A 396 -1.45 2.22 6.19
CA ARG A 396 -1.43 3.38 5.31
C ARG A 396 -0.72 3.11 3.98
N ILE A 397 0.39 2.36 4.01
CA ILE A 397 1.30 2.15 2.88
C ILE A 397 1.00 0.85 2.14
N ASN A 398 1.50 0.73 0.90
CA ASN A 398 1.33 -0.47 0.08
C ASN A 398 2.48 -1.49 0.23
N GLY A 399 3.54 -1.16 0.96
CA GLY A 399 4.78 -1.92 0.95
C GLY A 399 4.95 -2.83 2.16
N ALA A 400 5.20 -4.11 1.89
CA ALA A 400 5.90 -4.99 2.81
C ALA A 400 7.31 -5.32 2.28
N GLY A 401 7.69 -4.68 1.19
CA GLY A 401 8.97 -4.65 0.50
C GLY A 401 9.79 -5.95 0.40
N ALA A 402 10.56 -6.08 -0.66
CA ALA A 402 11.75 -6.92 -0.64
C ALA A 402 12.91 -6.11 0.00
N PRO A 403 13.90 -6.74 0.66
CA PRO A 403 13.97 -8.15 1.02
C PRO A 403 13.22 -8.47 2.33
N ARG A 404 12.65 -9.66 2.41
CA ARG A 404 11.94 -10.13 3.58
C ARG A 404 12.36 -11.53 4.00
N SER A 405 12.33 -11.75 5.31
CA SER A 405 12.66 -13.01 5.95
C SER A 405 11.72 -13.23 7.14
N PHE A 406 11.41 -14.47 7.45
CA PHE A 406 10.61 -14.82 8.64
C PHE A 406 10.96 -16.21 9.16
N TYR A 407 10.60 -16.49 10.41
CA TYR A 407 10.67 -17.86 10.91
C TYR A 407 9.73 -18.77 10.12
N ILE A 408 10.23 -19.89 9.60
CA ILE A 408 9.42 -20.85 8.83
C ILE A 408 8.26 -21.39 9.67
N GLU A 409 8.50 -21.65 10.96
CA GLU A 409 7.43 -22.12 11.84
C GLU A 409 6.40 -21.03 12.14
N ALA A 410 6.79 -19.76 12.22
CA ALA A 410 5.81 -18.67 12.35
C ALA A 410 4.85 -18.62 11.16
N ALA A 411 5.36 -18.82 9.94
CA ALA A 411 4.51 -18.91 8.76
C ALA A 411 3.51 -20.08 8.83
N ARG A 412 3.93 -21.20 9.40
CA ARG A 412 3.02 -22.36 9.61
C ARG A 412 1.96 -22.05 10.66
N ASP A 413 2.32 -21.38 11.73
CA ASP A 413 1.40 -21.05 12.83
C ASP A 413 0.33 -20.03 12.40
N ILE A 414 0.69 -19.02 11.60
CA ILE A 414 -0.26 -18.03 11.09
C ILE A 414 -1.01 -18.46 9.84
N GLY A 415 -0.72 -19.65 9.27
CA GLY A 415 -1.51 -20.26 8.19
C GLY A 415 -0.96 -20.07 6.78
N PHE A 416 0.33 -19.84 6.60
CA PHE A 416 0.99 -19.67 5.29
C PHE A 416 0.61 -18.39 4.53
N LEU A 417 1.24 -18.21 3.36
CA LEU A 417 0.90 -17.12 2.44
C LEU A 417 -0.40 -17.44 1.69
N ASP A 418 -1.20 -16.41 1.40
CA ASP A 418 -2.45 -16.60 0.67
C ASP A 418 -2.21 -17.17 -0.74
N MET A 419 -3.10 -18.04 -1.17
CA MET A 419 -3.09 -18.70 -2.48
C MET A 419 -4.26 -18.25 -3.36
N ASN A 420 -4.63 -16.98 -3.27
CA ASN A 420 -5.80 -16.41 -3.96
C ASN A 420 -7.14 -17.03 -3.53
N THR A 421 -7.23 -17.40 -2.27
CA THR A 421 -8.46 -17.95 -1.69
C THR A 421 -9.45 -16.85 -1.34
N SER A 422 -9.01 -15.62 -1.15
CA SER A 422 -9.90 -14.48 -0.98
C SER A 422 -10.51 -14.04 -2.32
N ALA A 423 -11.73 -13.54 -2.28
CA ALA A 423 -12.43 -13.05 -3.48
C ALA A 423 -11.70 -11.88 -4.19
N TYR A 424 -10.81 -11.22 -3.49
CA TYR A 424 -10.13 -9.99 -3.92
C TYR A 424 -8.70 -10.24 -4.39
N ALA A 425 -7.99 -11.20 -3.79
CA ALA A 425 -6.59 -11.50 -4.07
C ALA A 425 -6.47 -12.32 -5.37
N ARG A 426 -6.33 -11.67 -6.50
CA ARG A 426 -6.13 -12.35 -7.78
C ARG A 426 -4.65 -12.46 -8.12
N ASN A 427 -3.93 -13.33 -7.45
CA ASN A 427 -2.47 -13.52 -7.60
C ASN A 427 -1.69 -12.23 -7.25
N TYR A 428 -2.11 -11.56 -6.17
CA TYR A 428 -1.56 -10.29 -5.74
C TYR A 428 -1.77 -10.05 -4.25
N GLY A 429 -0.74 -9.54 -3.56
CA GLY A 429 -0.83 -9.07 -2.19
C GLY A 429 -0.68 -10.16 -1.12
N GLU A 430 -0.26 -11.37 -1.48
CA GLU A 430 0.03 -12.47 -0.54
C GLU A 430 1.09 -12.08 0.50
N ASP A 431 2.03 -11.25 0.10
CA ASP A 431 3.08 -10.69 0.95
C ASP A 431 2.51 -9.66 1.93
N TYR A 432 1.65 -8.77 1.45
CA TYR A 432 1.02 -7.73 2.26
C TYR A 432 0.11 -8.33 3.34
N ASP A 433 -0.74 -9.30 2.98
CA ASP A 433 -1.57 -10.03 3.93
C ASP A 433 -0.72 -10.76 4.99
N PHE A 434 0.35 -11.43 4.54
CA PHE A 434 1.23 -12.17 5.42
C PHE A 434 1.92 -11.26 6.45
N VAL A 435 2.52 -10.15 6.00
CA VAL A 435 3.17 -9.17 6.88
C VAL A 435 2.17 -8.55 7.85
N SER A 436 0.97 -8.23 7.37
CA SER A 436 -0.10 -7.69 8.21
C SER A 436 -0.43 -8.65 9.36
N ARG A 437 -0.69 -9.93 9.09
CA ARG A 437 -0.97 -10.96 10.10
C ARG A 437 0.23 -11.20 11.04
N MET A 438 1.45 -11.23 10.50
CA MET A 438 2.66 -11.40 11.30
C MET A 438 2.85 -10.25 12.30
N SER A 439 2.63 -9.01 11.83
CA SER A 439 2.82 -7.81 12.64
C SER A 439 1.80 -7.63 13.77
N GLU A 440 0.68 -8.35 13.73
CA GLU A 440 -0.35 -8.32 14.77
C GLU A 440 0.14 -8.94 16.08
N HIS A 441 1.01 -9.95 16.01
CA HIS A 441 1.45 -10.75 17.16
C HIS A 441 2.96 -10.70 17.41
N HIS A 442 3.76 -10.30 16.42
CA HIS A 442 5.21 -10.34 16.49
C HIS A 442 5.83 -9.02 16.06
N ARG A 443 7.00 -8.75 16.61
CA ARG A 443 7.81 -7.63 16.20
C ARG A 443 8.45 -7.90 14.83
N ILE A 444 8.51 -6.85 14.03
CA ILE A 444 9.21 -6.84 12.73
C ILE A 444 10.56 -6.17 12.94
N GLY A 445 11.64 -6.93 12.80
CA GLY A 445 13.00 -6.41 12.85
C GLY A 445 13.44 -5.76 11.55
N ARG A 446 14.52 -4.99 11.59
CA ARG A 446 15.02 -4.19 10.46
C ARG A 446 16.49 -4.41 10.21
N VAL A 447 16.86 -4.51 8.91
CA VAL A 447 18.24 -4.33 8.45
C VAL A 447 18.29 -3.06 7.59
N TRP A 448 18.93 -2.02 8.13
CA TRP A 448 19.02 -0.71 7.47
C TRP A 448 20.07 -0.66 6.36
N ASP A 449 21.13 -1.45 6.47
CA ASP A 449 22.10 -1.63 5.39
C ASP A 449 21.45 -2.38 4.21
N PRO A 450 21.85 -2.10 2.97
CA PRO A 450 21.38 -2.88 1.85
C PRO A 450 21.85 -4.35 1.97
N ILE A 451 20.90 -5.26 1.79
CA ILE A 451 21.15 -6.72 1.75
C ILE A 451 20.65 -7.36 0.47
N TYR A 452 20.13 -6.55 -0.47
CA TYR A 452 19.46 -7.02 -1.66
C TYR A 452 19.72 -6.07 -2.83
N LYS A 453 19.81 -6.61 -4.05
CA LYS A 453 19.95 -5.86 -5.30
C LYS A 453 18.75 -6.14 -6.17
N VAL A 454 17.92 -5.12 -6.37
CA VAL A 454 16.83 -5.14 -7.36
C VAL A 454 17.42 -4.86 -8.72
N ILE A 455 17.31 -5.79 -9.66
CA ILE A 455 17.88 -5.68 -11.00
C ILE A 455 16.79 -5.26 -11.99
N ARG A 456 16.83 -4.02 -12.44
CA ARG A 456 15.94 -3.52 -13.47
C ARG A 456 16.35 -4.01 -14.85
N HIS A 457 15.37 -4.45 -15.64
CA HIS A 457 15.56 -4.88 -17.03
C HIS A 457 14.24 -4.69 -17.81
N GLY A 458 14.29 -4.69 -19.14
CA GLY A 458 13.14 -4.42 -20.02
C GLY A 458 11.96 -5.43 -19.94
N GLY A 459 12.08 -6.50 -19.15
CA GLY A 459 11.05 -7.53 -18.95
C GLY A 459 10.44 -7.56 -17.53
N GLY A 460 10.64 -6.51 -16.73
CA GLY A 460 10.06 -6.39 -15.40
C GLY A 460 8.54 -6.26 -15.44
N THR A 461 7.83 -6.88 -14.50
CA THR A 461 6.36 -6.91 -14.43
C THR A 461 5.73 -5.62 -13.91
N ASP A 462 6.53 -4.71 -13.29
CA ASP A 462 6.01 -3.54 -12.58
C ASP A 462 6.00 -2.24 -13.42
N HIS A 463 6.38 -2.30 -14.70
CA HIS A 463 6.58 -1.12 -15.53
C HIS A 463 5.55 -0.98 -16.65
N ASN A 464 4.31 -0.87 -16.43
CA ASN A 464 3.24 -0.46 -17.36
C ASN A 464 1.90 -1.12 -16.97
N ILE A 465 1.47 -0.86 -15.74
CA ILE A 465 0.22 -1.43 -15.24
C ILE A 465 -0.91 -0.47 -15.63
N ASP A 466 -1.94 -0.97 -16.30
CA ASP A 466 -3.13 -0.19 -16.62
C ASP A 466 -3.93 0.18 -15.35
N ARG A 467 -4.70 1.25 -15.41
CA ARG A 467 -5.46 1.79 -14.28
C ARG A 467 -6.39 0.73 -13.66
N ALA A 468 -7.08 -0.06 -14.45
CA ALA A 468 -8.00 -1.08 -13.94
C ALA A 468 -7.25 -2.16 -13.12
N THR A 469 -6.02 -2.48 -13.50
CA THR A 469 -5.15 -3.38 -12.75
C THR A 469 -4.69 -2.73 -11.44
N VAL A 470 -4.32 -1.45 -11.44
CA VAL A 470 -3.96 -0.71 -10.23
C VAL A 470 -5.13 -0.70 -9.26
N ASP A 471 -6.33 -0.33 -9.71
CA ASP A 471 -7.54 -0.26 -8.88
C ASP A 471 -7.92 -1.63 -8.29
N ARG A 472 -7.80 -2.69 -9.08
CA ARG A 472 -8.01 -4.05 -8.60
C ARG A 472 -7.00 -4.45 -7.51
N ASN A 473 -5.73 -4.13 -7.71
CA ASN A 473 -4.66 -4.43 -6.75
C ASN A 473 -4.83 -3.60 -5.47
N ASP A 474 -5.16 -2.34 -5.60
CA ASP A 474 -5.44 -1.46 -4.49
C ASP A 474 -6.67 -1.91 -3.71
N ASN A 475 -7.75 -2.28 -4.41
CA ASN A 475 -8.94 -2.83 -3.77
C ASN A 475 -8.62 -4.12 -2.99
N ALA A 476 -7.80 -5.01 -3.56
CA ALA A 476 -7.39 -6.24 -2.88
C ALA A 476 -6.66 -5.94 -1.56
N LYS A 477 -5.70 -5.02 -1.57
CA LYS A 477 -4.97 -4.60 -0.35
C LYS A 477 -5.87 -3.87 0.64
N ASP A 478 -6.81 -3.07 0.19
CA ASP A 478 -7.76 -2.39 1.07
C ASP A 478 -8.69 -3.38 1.77
N GLU A 479 -9.09 -4.46 1.09
CA GLU A 479 -9.81 -5.57 1.74
C GLU A 479 -8.96 -6.30 2.80
N MET A 480 -7.67 -6.53 2.51
CA MET A 480 -6.75 -7.09 3.51
C MET A 480 -6.60 -6.17 4.73
N ARG A 481 -6.57 -4.85 4.53
CA ARG A 481 -6.58 -3.85 5.60
C ARG A 481 -7.87 -3.90 6.43
N ARG A 482 -9.01 -4.06 5.77
CA ARG A 482 -10.30 -4.23 6.45
C ARG A 482 -10.26 -5.44 7.39
N GLU A 483 -9.82 -6.57 6.90
CA GLU A 483 -9.65 -7.77 7.72
C GLU A 483 -8.66 -7.56 8.87
N ALA A 484 -7.53 -6.86 8.61
CA ALA A 484 -6.54 -6.54 9.63
C ALA A 484 -7.13 -5.62 10.73
N ILE A 485 -7.92 -4.61 10.36
CA ILE A 485 -8.60 -3.73 11.32
C ILE A 485 -9.53 -4.55 12.23
N TYR A 486 -10.36 -5.42 11.67
CA TYR A 486 -11.26 -6.26 12.48
C TYR A 486 -10.50 -7.21 13.41
N ARG A 487 -9.42 -7.86 12.95
CA ARG A 487 -8.60 -8.71 13.80
C ARG A 487 -7.96 -7.91 14.95
N ARG A 488 -7.47 -6.70 14.69
CA ARG A 488 -6.86 -5.82 15.70
C ARG A 488 -7.88 -5.36 16.73
N GLN A 489 -9.10 -5.02 16.33
CA GLN A 489 -10.18 -4.70 17.25
C GLN A 489 -10.45 -5.86 18.22
N ILE A 490 -10.51 -7.10 17.72
CA ILE A 490 -10.67 -8.29 18.53
C ILE A 490 -9.48 -8.49 19.49
N ILE A 491 -8.24 -8.31 19.02
CA ILE A 491 -7.03 -8.44 19.84
C ILE A 491 -7.09 -7.46 21.04
N ILE A 492 -7.45 -6.22 20.78
CA ILE A 492 -7.54 -5.16 21.78
C ILE A 492 -8.70 -5.42 22.75
N GLU A 493 -9.86 -5.85 22.27
CA GLU A 493 -11.03 -6.19 23.08
C GLU A 493 -10.69 -7.34 24.04
N VAL A 494 -10.08 -8.42 23.56
CA VAL A 494 -9.67 -9.57 24.36
C VAL A 494 -8.61 -9.20 25.41
N ALA A 495 -7.72 -8.27 25.08
CA ALA A 495 -6.69 -7.84 26.03
C ALA A 495 -7.24 -6.94 27.15
N ASN A 496 -8.36 -6.26 26.93
CA ASN A 496 -8.99 -5.35 27.89
C ASN A 496 -10.10 -6.00 28.74
N GLY A 497 -10.59 -7.17 28.38
CA GLY A 497 -11.65 -7.94 29.09
C GLY A 497 -11.09 -9.03 29.98
#